data_45a308a66972370d4aad4f3494e15a22
#
_entry.id   45a308a66972370d4aad4f3494e15a22
#
_cell.length_a   1.000
_cell.length_b   1.000
_cell.length_c   1.000
_cell.angle_alpha   90.00
_cell.angle_beta   90.00
_cell.angle_gamma   90.00
#
_symmetry.space_group_name_H-M   'P 1'
#
loop_
_entity.id
_entity.type
_entity.pdbx_description
1 polymer ?
#
loop_
_entity_poly.entity_id
_entity_poly.type
_entity_poly.pdbx_seq_one_letter_code
_entity_poly.pdbx_strand_id
1 'polypeptide(L)'
;MVKNINGDIYSDLITSHRDEIYGSNGNVGVGAKKYIVIHGVAGTRLDVVFGMWYSNTNPNGRQASANYAVDDTQIVGCVGEQASAWHCGGTGRVTNQNSIGIEHVNSYIGDINDASTYLFSEATINNGARLTAEICKRLGLTPDANTIIPHRAVYATACPQSIDMNDYIRRVVAFYNGSQQSGDTSQPAPSQRPTQAPQNLSAIQQFQNTGNKYVVSASFNVSQVTNHNGIWQLLSSDLLGGTLDGANWDNNGIPLDCITFTNHDGSRHANQTWDGSQPRFVFNGEYNHGTIDAYDNQTNAVGIDFGGYGRIWFNADAWLKG
;
A
#
# COMPACT_ATOMS: atom_id res chain seq x y z
N MET A 1 -9.29 -17.58 9.65
CA MET A 1 -10.08 -18.75 9.15
C MET A 1 -9.65 -19.04 7.71
N VAL A 2 -10.12 -20.13 7.11
CA VAL A 2 -9.82 -20.46 5.70
C VAL A 2 -11.11 -20.68 4.93
N LYS A 3 -11.08 -20.41 3.63
CA LYS A 3 -12.11 -20.87 2.68
C LYS A 3 -11.62 -22.13 1.98
N ASN A 4 -12.49 -23.14 1.89
CA ASN A 4 -12.24 -24.31 1.07
C ASN A 4 -13.17 -24.24 -0.14
N ILE A 5 -12.59 -24.18 -1.35
CA ILE A 5 -13.31 -24.01 -2.60
C ILE A 5 -12.81 -25.08 -3.56
N ASN A 6 -13.69 -26.02 -3.94
CA ASN A 6 -13.37 -27.14 -4.83
C ASN A 6 -12.17 -27.99 -4.37
N GLY A 7 -11.89 -28.05 -3.07
CA GLY A 7 -10.75 -28.76 -2.50
C GLY A 7 -9.50 -27.90 -2.30
N ASP A 8 -9.47 -26.69 -2.80
CA ASP A 8 -8.40 -25.73 -2.60
C ASP A 8 -8.61 -24.91 -1.31
N ILE A 9 -7.53 -24.70 -0.58
CA ILE A 9 -7.49 -23.94 0.67
C ILE A 9 -6.98 -22.53 0.38
N TYR A 10 -7.76 -21.54 0.77
CA TYR A 10 -7.41 -20.11 0.67
C TYR A 10 -7.62 -19.38 1.99
N SER A 11 -6.95 -18.24 2.16
CA SER A 11 -7.29 -17.27 3.20
C SER A 11 -8.76 -16.85 3.09
N ASP A 12 -9.42 -16.61 4.23
CA ASP A 12 -10.78 -16.04 4.25
C ASP A 12 -10.85 -14.58 3.77
N LEU A 13 -9.70 -13.94 3.60
CA LEU A 13 -9.61 -12.60 3.06
C LEU A 13 -9.81 -12.51 1.54
N ILE A 14 -9.83 -13.64 0.81
CA ILE A 14 -10.07 -13.56 -0.63
C ILE A 14 -11.45 -12.97 -0.93
N THR A 15 -11.47 -12.03 -1.86
CA THR A 15 -12.70 -11.42 -2.40
C THR A 15 -13.28 -12.25 -3.53
N SER A 16 -12.43 -12.97 -4.27
CA SER A 16 -12.78 -13.89 -5.35
C SER A 16 -11.73 -15.00 -5.49
N HIS A 17 -12.02 -15.99 -6.32
CA HIS A 17 -11.07 -17.03 -6.72
C HIS A 17 -11.16 -17.26 -8.23
N ARG A 18 -10.17 -17.98 -8.76
CA ARG A 18 -10.15 -18.38 -10.16
C ARG A 18 -10.58 -19.83 -10.28
N ASP A 19 -11.42 -20.10 -11.29
CA ASP A 19 -11.88 -21.47 -11.61
C ASP A 19 -10.91 -22.22 -12.54
N GLU A 20 -9.97 -21.50 -13.17
CA GLU A 20 -8.95 -22.10 -14.00
C GLU A 20 -7.96 -22.90 -13.16
N ILE A 21 -7.57 -24.05 -13.68
CA ILE A 21 -6.52 -24.89 -13.07
C ILE A 21 -5.17 -24.38 -13.58
N TYR A 22 -4.50 -23.58 -12.75
CA TYR A 22 -3.16 -23.08 -13.04
C TYR A 22 -2.08 -24.14 -12.79
N GLY A 23 -0.93 -23.96 -13.43
CA GLY A 23 0.23 -24.85 -13.27
C GLY A 23 0.70 -24.93 -11.81
N SER A 24 0.90 -26.14 -11.33
CA SER A 24 1.46 -26.41 -10.01
C SER A 24 2.18 -27.77 -10.00
N ASN A 25 3.05 -27.99 -8.99
CA ASN A 25 3.69 -29.29 -8.78
C ASN A 25 2.86 -30.20 -7.83
N GLY A 26 1.56 -29.94 -7.74
CA GLY A 26 0.65 -30.73 -6.93
C GLY A 26 0.60 -30.35 -5.45
N ASN A 27 -0.11 -31.16 -4.68
CA ASN A 27 -0.37 -30.90 -3.26
C ASN A 27 0.83 -31.33 -2.40
N VAL A 28 1.36 -30.38 -1.63
CA VAL A 28 2.45 -30.58 -0.66
C VAL A 28 1.96 -30.41 0.79
N GLY A 29 0.70 -29.99 0.96
CA GLY A 29 0.10 -29.67 2.25
C GLY A 29 0.46 -28.26 2.76
N VAL A 30 -0.50 -27.60 3.42
CA VAL A 30 -0.30 -26.25 3.99
C VAL A 30 0.82 -26.24 5.04
N GLY A 31 1.00 -27.34 5.80
CA GLY A 31 2.07 -27.47 6.80
C GLY A 31 3.50 -27.44 6.24
N ALA A 32 3.66 -27.65 4.92
CA ALA A 32 4.96 -27.51 4.26
C ALA A 32 5.38 -26.04 4.08
N LYS A 33 4.43 -25.08 4.12
CA LYS A 33 4.68 -23.66 3.86
C LYS A 33 5.40 -23.02 5.02
N LYS A 34 6.56 -22.42 4.72
CA LYS A 34 7.46 -21.76 5.67
C LYS A 34 7.79 -20.32 5.27
N TYR A 35 7.53 -19.98 4.02
CA TYR A 35 7.90 -18.68 3.44
C TYR A 35 6.73 -18.08 2.67
N ILE A 36 6.75 -16.77 2.56
CA ILE A 36 5.85 -16.02 1.67
C ILE A 36 6.75 -15.24 0.72
N VAL A 37 6.60 -15.46 -0.58
CA VAL A 37 7.39 -14.78 -1.61
C VAL A 37 6.55 -13.67 -2.22
N ILE A 38 7.09 -12.46 -2.16
CA ILE A 38 6.44 -11.25 -2.66
C ILE A 38 6.88 -11.02 -4.10
N HIS A 39 5.90 -10.86 -4.97
CA HIS A 39 6.07 -10.60 -6.39
C HIS A 39 5.40 -9.30 -6.80
N GLY A 40 5.94 -8.66 -7.84
CA GLY A 40 5.28 -7.60 -8.58
C GLY A 40 5.09 -8.05 -10.02
N VAL A 41 3.91 -7.85 -10.53
CA VAL A 41 3.55 -8.19 -11.92
C VAL A 41 4.00 -7.05 -12.84
N ALA A 42 4.46 -7.36 -14.05
CA ALA A 42 4.57 -6.37 -15.11
C ALA A 42 3.19 -6.18 -15.80
N GLY A 43 2.21 -5.70 -15.05
CA GLY A 43 0.84 -5.51 -15.50
C GLY A 43 0.04 -4.62 -14.56
N THR A 44 -0.88 -3.82 -15.09
CA THR A 44 -1.71 -2.90 -14.31
C THR A 44 -3.10 -3.45 -14.00
N ARG A 45 -3.38 -4.71 -14.35
CA ARG A 45 -4.68 -5.34 -14.14
C ARG A 45 -4.52 -6.85 -13.89
N LEU A 46 -5.37 -7.39 -13.03
CA LEU A 46 -5.37 -8.82 -12.67
C LEU A 46 -5.63 -9.75 -13.87
N ASP A 47 -6.50 -9.37 -14.80
CA ASP A 47 -6.79 -10.18 -15.98
C ASP A 47 -5.57 -10.35 -16.91
N VAL A 48 -4.69 -9.34 -16.97
CA VAL A 48 -3.40 -9.45 -17.67
C VAL A 48 -2.53 -10.52 -17.03
N VAL A 49 -2.47 -10.55 -15.69
CA VAL A 49 -1.71 -11.56 -14.94
C VAL A 49 -2.24 -12.97 -15.26
N PHE A 50 -3.54 -13.16 -15.12
CA PHE A 50 -4.18 -14.46 -15.32
C PHE A 50 -4.07 -14.94 -16.77
N GLY A 51 -4.18 -14.02 -17.74
CA GLY A 51 -4.03 -14.33 -19.17
C GLY A 51 -2.61 -14.70 -19.59
N MET A 52 -1.59 -14.37 -18.78
CA MET A 52 -0.20 -14.75 -19.08
C MET A 52 0.15 -16.15 -18.60
N TRP A 53 -0.52 -16.68 -17.59
CA TRP A 53 -0.14 -17.95 -16.96
C TRP A 53 -0.66 -19.18 -17.72
N TYR A 54 0.13 -20.26 -17.63
CA TYR A 54 -0.35 -21.57 -18.07
C TYR A 54 -1.55 -22.01 -17.21
N SER A 55 -2.61 -22.43 -17.89
CA SER A 55 -3.78 -23.03 -17.24
C SER A 55 -4.47 -24.03 -18.17
N ASN A 56 -5.48 -24.74 -17.66
CA ASN A 56 -6.32 -25.62 -18.47
C ASN A 56 -7.07 -24.87 -19.58
N THR A 57 -7.27 -23.55 -19.44
CA THR A 57 -7.88 -22.67 -20.48
C THR A 57 -6.87 -21.93 -21.33
N ASN A 58 -5.59 -21.88 -20.91
CA ASN A 58 -4.47 -21.26 -21.64
C ASN A 58 -3.25 -22.20 -21.68
N PRO A 59 -3.27 -23.26 -22.49
CA PRO A 59 -2.19 -24.25 -22.54
C PRO A 59 -0.89 -23.74 -23.14
N ASN A 60 -0.90 -22.57 -23.79
CA ASN A 60 0.28 -21.90 -24.33
C ASN A 60 0.79 -20.77 -23.43
N GLY A 61 0.20 -20.59 -22.27
CA GLY A 61 0.60 -19.59 -21.28
C GLY A 61 2.01 -19.85 -20.73
N ARG A 62 2.59 -18.81 -20.14
CA ARG A 62 3.87 -18.92 -19.46
C ARG A 62 3.76 -19.94 -18.31
N GLN A 63 4.75 -20.82 -18.18
CA GLN A 63 4.82 -21.77 -17.05
C GLN A 63 5.14 -21.02 -15.74
N ALA A 64 4.17 -20.28 -15.27
CA ALA A 64 4.17 -19.54 -14.03
C ALA A 64 2.76 -19.54 -13.44
N SER A 65 2.67 -19.39 -12.13
CA SER A 65 1.44 -19.19 -11.37
C SER A 65 1.80 -18.68 -9.97
N ALA A 66 0.83 -18.18 -9.21
CA ALA A 66 1.01 -17.87 -7.80
C ALA A 66 -0.20 -18.37 -6.99
N ASN A 67 -0.08 -18.40 -5.67
CA ASN A 67 -1.19 -18.78 -4.82
C ASN A 67 -2.24 -17.65 -4.78
N TYR A 68 -1.77 -16.40 -4.82
CA TYR A 68 -2.62 -15.21 -4.77
C TYR A 68 -2.15 -14.15 -5.75
N ALA A 69 -3.10 -13.31 -6.15
CA ALA A 69 -2.83 -12.03 -6.80
C ALA A 69 -3.69 -10.94 -6.16
N VAL A 70 -3.12 -9.75 -6.00
CA VAL A 70 -3.77 -8.62 -5.33
C VAL A 70 -3.70 -7.36 -6.18
N ASP A 71 -4.78 -6.57 -6.14
CA ASP A 71 -4.85 -5.20 -6.63
C ASP A 71 -5.48 -4.29 -5.57
N ASP A 72 -5.88 -3.08 -5.94
CA ASP A 72 -6.45 -2.08 -5.05
C ASP A 72 -7.74 -2.56 -4.36
N THR A 73 -8.50 -3.42 -4.99
CA THR A 73 -9.87 -3.80 -4.60
C THR A 73 -10.04 -5.27 -4.29
N GLN A 74 -9.10 -6.11 -4.74
CA GLN A 74 -9.28 -7.56 -4.72
C GLN A 74 -8.06 -8.29 -4.14
N ILE A 75 -8.38 -9.37 -3.44
CA ILE A 75 -7.46 -10.45 -3.10
C ILE A 75 -8.00 -11.70 -3.77
N VAL A 76 -7.31 -12.20 -4.79
CA VAL A 76 -7.78 -13.30 -5.63
C VAL A 76 -7.01 -14.56 -5.31
N GLY A 77 -7.72 -15.65 -4.96
CA GLY A 77 -7.16 -16.99 -4.87
C GLY A 77 -6.97 -17.61 -6.26
N CYS A 78 -5.76 -18.09 -6.55
CA CYS A 78 -5.42 -18.65 -7.86
C CYS A 78 -5.02 -20.11 -7.78
N VAL A 79 -4.01 -20.45 -6.96
CA VAL A 79 -3.62 -21.84 -6.66
C VAL A 79 -3.78 -22.06 -5.16
N GLY A 80 -4.45 -23.10 -4.74
CA GLY A 80 -4.67 -23.40 -3.32
C GLY A 80 -3.35 -23.45 -2.54
N GLU A 81 -3.37 -22.99 -1.29
CA GLU A 81 -2.16 -22.93 -0.44
C GLU A 81 -1.50 -24.28 -0.20
N GLN A 82 -2.27 -25.36 -0.24
CA GLN A 82 -1.75 -26.72 -0.11
C GLN A 82 -0.96 -27.17 -1.34
N ALA A 83 -1.09 -26.47 -2.48
CA ALA A 83 -0.40 -26.82 -3.70
C ALA A 83 0.91 -25.99 -3.87
N SER A 84 1.78 -26.48 -4.74
CA SER A 84 3.07 -25.87 -5.07
C SER A 84 2.94 -25.07 -6.36
N ALA A 85 2.48 -23.81 -6.26
CA ALA A 85 2.41 -22.89 -7.40
C ALA A 85 3.79 -22.62 -8.02
N TRP A 86 3.83 -22.29 -9.31
CA TRP A 86 5.08 -22.06 -10.05
C TRP A 86 5.51 -20.60 -10.01
N HIS A 87 6.00 -20.11 -8.89
CA HIS A 87 6.27 -18.67 -8.71
C HIS A 87 7.72 -18.29 -8.47
N CYS A 88 8.55 -19.15 -7.83
CA CYS A 88 9.90 -18.75 -7.45
C CYS A 88 11.00 -19.79 -7.80
N GLY A 89 10.63 -20.86 -8.53
CA GLY A 89 11.58 -21.91 -8.85
C GLY A 89 11.84 -22.87 -7.68
N GLY A 90 13.03 -23.47 -7.60
CA GLY A 90 13.15 -24.59 -6.71
C GLY A 90 14.52 -25.10 -6.28
N THR A 91 15.56 -24.28 -6.18
CA THR A 91 16.93 -24.78 -5.90
C THR A 91 17.61 -24.20 -4.66
N GLY A 92 16.90 -23.70 -3.71
CA GLY A 92 17.48 -23.09 -2.53
C GLY A 92 16.71 -23.37 -1.26
N ARG A 93 16.91 -22.54 -0.26
CA ARG A 93 16.17 -22.57 1.01
C ARG A 93 14.66 -22.33 0.78
N VAL A 94 14.34 -21.44 -0.16
CA VAL A 94 12.95 -21.08 -0.52
C VAL A 94 12.63 -21.66 -1.89
N THR A 95 11.57 -22.41 -1.99
CA THR A 95 11.13 -23.12 -3.20
C THR A 95 9.62 -23.00 -3.37
N ASN A 96 9.09 -23.30 -4.55
CA ASN A 96 7.66 -23.41 -4.79
C ASN A 96 6.93 -24.31 -3.79
N GLN A 97 7.58 -25.37 -3.33
CA GLN A 97 6.96 -26.34 -2.42
C GLN A 97 6.77 -25.80 -1.00
N ASN A 98 7.71 -25.01 -0.52
CA ASN A 98 7.70 -24.53 0.86
C ASN A 98 7.31 -23.05 1.01
N SER A 99 6.82 -22.43 -0.05
CA SER A 99 6.40 -21.03 -0.03
C SER A 99 5.00 -20.81 -0.60
N ILE A 100 4.44 -19.64 -0.28
CA ILE A 100 3.21 -19.10 -0.85
C ILE A 100 3.61 -17.85 -1.64
N GLY A 101 3.25 -17.80 -2.92
CA GLY A 101 3.50 -16.66 -3.80
C GLY A 101 2.33 -15.68 -3.81
N ILE A 102 2.62 -14.39 -3.67
CA ILE A 102 1.63 -13.31 -3.77
C ILE A 102 2.09 -12.31 -4.82
N GLU A 103 1.34 -12.20 -5.90
CA GLU A 103 1.56 -11.24 -6.98
C GLU A 103 0.85 -9.92 -6.69
N HIS A 104 1.56 -8.80 -6.83
CA HIS A 104 1.02 -7.45 -6.66
C HIS A 104 0.93 -6.78 -8.03
N VAL A 105 -0.23 -6.24 -8.35
CA VAL A 105 -0.47 -5.52 -9.61
C VAL A 105 0.11 -4.11 -9.51
N ASN A 106 0.79 -3.68 -10.57
CA ASN A 106 1.31 -2.32 -10.63
C ASN A 106 0.18 -1.29 -10.85
N SER A 107 0.29 -0.12 -10.27
CA SER A 107 -0.52 1.04 -10.64
C SER A 107 0.01 1.70 -11.93
N TYR A 108 1.31 1.57 -12.18
CA TYR A 108 1.97 2.09 -13.38
C TYR A 108 3.11 1.16 -13.82
N ILE A 109 3.24 0.93 -15.13
CA ILE A 109 4.33 0.18 -15.75
C ILE A 109 5.40 1.17 -16.20
N GLY A 110 6.56 1.09 -15.58
CA GLY A 110 7.71 1.91 -15.91
C GLY A 110 8.58 1.38 -17.04
N ASP A 111 9.82 1.85 -17.08
CA ASP A 111 10.84 1.37 -18.01
C ASP A 111 11.22 -0.07 -17.69
N ILE A 112 11.20 -0.95 -18.69
CA ILE A 112 11.58 -2.38 -18.55
C ILE A 112 13.02 -2.55 -18.05
N ASN A 113 13.88 -1.58 -18.25
CA ASN A 113 15.29 -1.60 -17.84
C ASN A 113 15.51 -0.94 -16.47
N ASP A 114 14.49 -0.31 -15.89
CA ASP A 114 14.56 0.32 -14.59
C ASP A 114 13.38 -0.08 -13.71
N ALA A 115 13.62 -1.07 -12.85
CA ALA A 115 12.60 -1.62 -11.97
C ALA A 115 12.06 -0.59 -10.94
N SER A 116 12.79 0.49 -10.65
CA SER A 116 12.36 1.54 -9.73
C SER A 116 11.22 2.39 -10.28
N THR A 117 11.02 2.38 -11.60
CA THR A 117 9.96 3.13 -12.28
C THR A 117 8.61 2.42 -12.30
N TYR A 118 8.54 1.16 -11.86
CA TYR A 118 7.28 0.44 -11.69
C TYR A 118 6.65 0.86 -10.37
N LEU A 119 5.41 1.31 -10.39
CA LEU A 119 4.73 1.79 -9.21
C LEU A 119 3.63 0.83 -8.75
N PHE A 120 3.38 0.83 -7.44
CA PHE A 120 2.29 0.09 -6.81
C PHE A 120 1.45 1.07 -6.01
N SER A 121 0.14 0.90 -6.02
CA SER A 121 -0.73 1.70 -5.17
C SER A 121 -0.61 1.26 -3.71
N GLU A 122 -0.87 2.19 -2.80
CA GLU A 122 -0.96 1.91 -1.36
C GLU A 122 -2.00 0.83 -1.05
N ALA A 123 -3.13 0.86 -1.76
CA ALA A 123 -4.20 -0.12 -1.57
C ALA A 123 -3.74 -1.54 -1.94
N THR A 124 -3.05 -1.72 -3.08
CA THR A 124 -2.46 -3.00 -3.47
C THR A 124 -1.46 -3.50 -2.44
N ILE A 125 -0.53 -2.64 -1.99
CA ILE A 125 0.47 -2.99 -0.97
C ILE A 125 -0.20 -3.37 0.36
N ASN A 126 -1.21 -2.62 0.79
CA ASN A 126 -1.95 -2.92 2.02
C ASN A 126 -2.76 -4.23 1.93
N ASN A 127 -3.40 -4.52 0.79
CA ASN A 127 -4.08 -5.78 0.57
C ASN A 127 -3.12 -6.97 0.64
N GLY A 128 -1.97 -6.87 -0.01
CA GLY A 128 -0.93 -7.88 0.07
C GLY A 128 -0.36 -8.06 1.49
N ALA A 129 -0.08 -6.95 2.19
CA ALA A 129 0.45 -6.98 3.55
C ALA A 129 -0.56 -7.58 4.55
N ARG A 130 -1.85 -7.24 4.42
CA ARG A 130 -2.93 -7.81 5.23
C ARG A 130 -3.09 -9.31 5.00
N LEU A 131 -3.06 -9.75 3.75
CA LEU A 131 -3.08 -11.17 3.39
C LEU A 131 -1.87 -11.90 3.96
N THR A 132 -0.68 -11.35 3.79
CA THR A 132 0.58 -11.90 4.32
C THR A 132 0.53 -12.05 5.84
N ALA A 133 0.00 -11.05 6.55
CA ALA A 133 -0.16 -11.09 8.02
C ALA A 133 -1.12 -12.20 8.47
N GLU A 134 -2.26 -12.35 7.76
CA GLU A 134 -3.22 -13.43 8.05
C GLU A 134 -2.57 -14.80 7.87
N ILE A 135 -1.87 -15.00 6.74
CA ILE A 135 -1.17 -16.26 6.46
C ILE A 135 -0.12 -16.54 7.53
N CYS A 136 0.73 -15.55 7.88
CA CYS A 136 1.73 -15.69 8.94
C CYS A 136 1.08 -16.09 10.26
N LYS A 137 0.01 -15.41 10.66
CA LYS A 137 -0.69 -15.68 11.92
C LYS A 137 -1.29 -17.08 11.97
N ARG A 138 -1.92 -17.48 10.89
CA ARG A 138 -2.58 -18.79 10.77
C ARG A 138 -1.59 -19.95 10.71
N LEU A 139 -0.45 -19.77 10.05
CA LEU A 139 0.58 -20.80 9.91
C LEU A 139 1.64 -20.75 11.03
N GLY A 140 1.53 -19.84 11.99
CA GLY A 140 2.50 -19.69 13.08
C GLY A 140 3.86 -19.22 12.59
N LEU A 141 3.91 -18.43 11.52
CA LEU A 141 5.13 -17.88 10.95
C LEU A 141 5.45 -16.52 11.58
N THR A 142 6.71 -16.24 11.85
CA THR A 142 7.16 -14.92 12.29
C THR A 142 7.15 -13.95 11.09
N PRO A 143 6.48 -12.80 11.17
CA PRO A 143 6.43 -11.83 10.07
C PRO A 143 7.71 -10.97 10.01
N ASP A 144 8.79 -11.55 9.52
CA ASP A 144 10.09 -10.90 9.40
C ASP A 144 10.74 -11.16 8.03
N ALA A 145 11.92 -10.58 7.81
CA ALA A 145 12.67 -10.74 6.56
C ALA A 145 13.24 -12.16 6.33
N ASN A 146 13.16 -13.07 7.32
CA ASN A 146 13.51 -14.47 7.12
C ASN A 146 12.35 -15.30 6.59
N THR A 147 11.13 -14.82 6.77
CA THR A 147 9.87 -15.48 6.38
C THR A 147 9.28 -14.83 5.11
N ILE A 148 9.31 -13.49 5.03
CA ILE A 148 8.73 -12.72 3.92
C ILE A 148 9.86 -12.32 2.98
N ILE A 149 9.90 -12.98 1.83
CA ILE A 149 11.06 -13.00 0.93
C ILE A 149 10.72 -12.29 -0.39
N PRO A 150 11.49 -11.28 -0.84
CA PRO A 150 11.33 -10.76 -2.20
C PRO A 150 11.79 -11.78 -3.23
N HIS A 151 11.12 -11.88 -4.37
CA HIS A 151 11.46 -12.85 -5.42
C HIS A 151 12.92 -12.73 -5.86
N ARG A 152 13.47 -11.51 -5.93
CA ARG A 152 14.90 -11.26 -6.26
C ARG A 152 15.90 -11.89 -5.29
N ALA A 153 15.47 -12.29 -4.10
CA ALA A 153 16.35 -12.99 -3.16
C ALA A 153 16.45 -14.50 -3.41
N VAL A 154 15.58 -15.07 -4.27
CA VAL A 154 15.51 -16.51 -4.56
C VAL A 154 15.70 -16.83 -6.04
N TYR A 155 15.60 -15.84 -6.91
CA TYR A 155 15.78 -15.97 -8.34
C TYR A 155 16.43 -14.70 -8.93
N ALA A 156 17.19 -14.84 -10.01
CA ALA A 156 17.83 -13.71 -10.71
C ALA A 156 16.76 -12.88 -11.47
N THR A 157 16.15 -11.92 -10.81
CA THR A 157 15.06 -11.08 -11.33
C THR A 157 15.03 -9.74 -10.59
N ALA A 158 14.45 -8.72 -11.21
CA ALA A 158 14.17 -7.45 -10.55
C ALA A 158 12.91 -7.47 -9.66
N CYS A 159 12.08 -8.54 -9.77
CA CYS A 159 10.84 -8.68 -9.00
C CYS A 159 11.13 -8.74 -7.48
N PRO A 160 10.37 -8.06 -6.67
CA PRO A 160 9.12 -7.33 -6.92
C PRO A 160 9.30 -5.83 -7.27
N GLN A 161 10.16 -5.48 -8.17
CA GLN A 161 10.40 -4.13 -8.70
C GLN A 161 10.63 -3.11 -7.57
N SER A 162 9.84 -2.02 -7.53
CA SER A 162 9.97 -0.93 -6.57
C SER A 162 9.35 -1.22 -5.18
N ILE A 163 8.77 -2.40 -4.94
CA ILE A 163 8.23 -2.70 -3.60
C ILE A 163 9.34 -2.60 -2.55
N ASP A 164 9.19 -1.65 -1.64
CA ASP A 164 10.05 -1.53 -0.46
C ASP A 164 9.70 -2.64 0.54
N MET A 165 10.58 -3.62 0.66
CA MET A 165 10.35 -4.77 1.54
C MET A 165 10.39 -4.41 3.02
N ASN A 166 11.10 -3.35 3.42
CA ASN A 166 11.12 -2.92 4.82
C ASN A 166 9.76 -2.32 5.20
N ASP A 167 9.21 -1.47 4.33
CA ASP A 167 7.87 -0.93 4.51
C ASP A 167 6.81 -2.02 4.45
N TYR A 168 6.90 -2.92 3.47
CA TYR A 168 5.98 -4.05 3.34
C TYR A 168 5.93 -4.89 4.62
N ILE A 169 7.11 -5.31 5.14
CA ILE A 169 7.20 -6.10 6.37
C ILE A 169 6.68 -5.32 7.57
N ARG A 170 6.97 -4.02 7.67
CA ARG A 170 6.43 -3.15 8.73
C ARG A 170 4.90 -3.15 8.74
N ARG A 171 4.25 -3.06 7.57
CA ARG A 171 2.78 -3.17 7.43
C ARG A 171 2.27 -4.54 7.83
N VAL A 172 2.95 -5.60 7.39
CA VAL A 172 2.60 -6.98 7.79
C VAL A 172 2.63 -7.14 9.30
N VAL A 173 3.69 -6.64 9.97
CA VAL A 173 3.81 -6.68 11.44
C VAL A 173 2.68 -5.91 12.12
N ALA A 174 2.30 -4.75 11.59
CA ALA A 174 1.17 -3.97 12.10
C ALA A 174 -0.15 -4.78 12.02
N PHE A 175 -0.48 -5.34 10.87
CA PHE A 175 -1.66 -6.21 10.72
C PHE A 175 -1.59 -7.48 11.58
N TYR A 176 -0.42 -8.11 11.67
CA TYR A 176 -0.20 -9.30 12.49
C TYR A 176 -0.48 -9.05 13.98
N ASN A 177 -0.08 -7.90 14.50
CA ASN A 177 -0.29 -7.49 15.88
C ASN A 177 -1.70 -6.98 16.18
N GLY A 178 -2.59 -6.94 15.18
CA GLY A 178 -3.97 -6.52 15.36
C GLY A 178 -4.17 -5.01 15.34
N SER A 179 -3.22 -4.24 14.82
CA SER A 179 -3.44 -2.85 14.42
C SER A 179 -4.39 -2.89 13.22
N GLN A 180 -5.69 -2.95 13.49
CA GLN A 180 -6.72 -2.99 12.45
C GLN A 180 -6.80 -1.63 11.78
N GLN A 181 -6.38 -1.53 10.54
CA GLN A 181 -7.01 -0.64 9.58
C GLN A 181 -8.32 -1.31 9.16
N SER A 182 -9.41 -0.85 9.75
CA SER A 182 -10.74 -1.44 9.56
C SER A 182 -11.29 -1.10 8.18
N GLY A 183 -11.48 -2.12 7.37
CA GLY A 183 -12.40 -2.10 6.26
C GLY A 183 -13.24 -3.35 6.33
N ASP A 184 -14.39 -3.29 6.96
CA ASP A 184 -15.45 -4.27 6.77
C ASP A 184 -16.83 -3.67 7.01
N THR A 185 -17.69 -3.86 6.01
CA THR A 185 -19.13 -3.63 6.09
C THR A 185 -19.82 -4.97 6.34
N SER A 186 -20.14 -5.28 7.59
CA SER A 186 -21.27 -6.14 7.94
C SER A 186 -21.65 -5.94 9.42
N GLN A 187 -22.89 -5.54 9.61
CA GLN A 187 -23.52 -5.23 10.87
C GLN A 187 -24.03 -6.50 11.56
N PRO A 188 -23.85 -6.64 12.86
CA PRO A 188 -24.81 -7.36 13.72
C PRO A 188 -25.42 -6.46 14.80
N ALA A 189 -26.63 -6.81 15.16
CA ALA A 189 -27.56 -6.13 16.04
C ALA A 189 -27.10 -6.02 17.53
N PRO A 190 -27.80 -5.21 18.35
CA PRO A 190 -27.24 -4.55 19.51
C PRO A 190 -27.26 -5.39 20.79
N SER A 191 -26.21 -5.32 21.60
CA SER A 191 -26.29 -5.64 23.03
C SER A 191 -25.37 -4.76 23.88
N GLN A 192 -25.98 -4.15 24.78
CA GLN A 192 -25.67 -3.47 26.05
C GLN A 192 -24.22 -3.04 26.39
N ARG A 193 -24.16 -1.77 26.69
CA ARG A 193 -23.06 -0.90 27.09
C ARG A 193 -22.38 -1.27 28.43
N PRO A 194 -21.04 -1.27 28.50
CA PRO A 194 -20.28 -0.82 29.65
C PRO A 194 -19.68 0.56 29.40
N THR A 195 -19.70 1.40 30.39
CA THR A 195 -19.10 2.73 30.48
C THR A 195 -17.61 2.69 30.19
N GLN A 196 -17.17 3.31 29.07
CA GLN A 196 -15.77 3.44 28.71
C GLN A 196 -15.19 4.82 29.09
N ALA A 197 -13.91 4.81 29.48
CA ALA A 197 -13.09 5.99 29.57
C ALA A 197 -12.96 6.69 28.19
N PRO A 198 -12.62 7.97 28.09
CA PRO A 198 -12.64 8.71 26.82
C PRO A 198 -11.71 8.05 25.81
N GLN A 199 -12.30 7.53 24.73
CA GLN A 199 -11.55 7.04 23.58
C GLN A 199 -10.93 8.24 22.85
N ASN A 200 -9.61 8.20 22.59
CA ASN A 200 -8.99 9.14 21.68
C ASN A 200 -9.56 8.88 20.27
N LEU A 201 -10.34 9.83 19.76
CA LEU A 201 -10.85 9.79 18.39
C LEU A 201 -9.67 9.82 17.41
N SER A 202 -9.78 9.09 16.30
CA SER A 202 -8.82 9.24 15.19
C SER A 202 -8.83 10.68 14.66
N ALA A 203 -7.76 11.11 14.00
CA ALA A 203 -7.69 12.44 13.42
C ALA A 203 -8.86 12.71 12.45
N ILE A 204 -9.20 11.73 11.61
CA ILE A 204 -10.36 11.81 10.70
C ILE A 204 -11.66 12.03 11.48
N GLN A 205 -11.92 11.27 12.56
CA GLN A 205 -13.11 11.44 13.38
C GLN A 205 -13.16 12.81 14.06
N GLN A 206 -12.01 13.35 14.45
CA GLN A 206 -11.93 14.70 15.02
C GLN A 206 -12.33 15.75 14.00
N PHE A 207 -11.82 15.68 12.76
CA PHE A 207 -12.22 16.58 11.68
C PHE A 207 -13.73 16.45 11.36
N GLN A 208 -14.26 15.25 11.25
CA GLN A 208 -15.69 15.01 11.00
C GLN A 208 -16.57 15.62 12.10
N ASN A 209 -16.15 15.52 13.36
CA ASN A 209 -16.87 16.09 14.50
C ASN A 209 -16.86 17.64 14.52
N THR A 210 -15.87 18.27 13.89
CA THR A 210 -15.78 19.74 13.75
C THR A 210 -16.41 20.25 12.44
N GLY A 211 -17.19 19.43 11.75
CA GLY A 211 -17.82 19.78 10.47
C GLY A 211 -16.82 19.85 9.32
N ASN A 212 -15.81 19.00 9.35
CA ASN A 212 -14.72 18.91 8.36
C ASN A 212 -13.85 20.16 8.26
N LYS A 213 -13.87 21.04 9.27
CA LYS A 213 -13.06 22.25 9.28
C LYS A 213 -11.63 21.94 9.71
N TYR A 214 -10.67 22.63 9.08
CA TYR A 214 -9.28 22.60 9.48
C TYR A 214 -8.70 24.01 9.62
N VAL A 215 -7.70 24.14 10.46
CA VAL A 215 -6.80 25.29 10.56
C VAL A 215 -5.39 24.75 10.75
N VAL A 216 -4.45 25.16 9.90
CA VAL A 216 -3.06 24.73 9.95
C VAL A 216 -2.18 25.96 10.13
N SER A 217 -1.56 26.07 11.30
CA SER A 217 -0.70 27.21 11.68
C SER A 217 0.77 26.82 11.84
N ALA A 218 1.07 25.53 11.85
CA ALA A 218 2.44 25.05 12.02
C ALA A 218 3.30 25.26 10.78
N SER A 219 4.60 25.30 11.01
CA SER A 219 5.62 25.28 9.98
C SER A 219 6.11 23.84 9.76
N PHE A 220 6.26 23.44 8.49
CA PHE A 220 6.65 22.09 8.07
C PHE A 220 7.99 22.09 7.36
N ASN A 221 8.68 20.95 7.39
CA ASN A 221 9.95 20.79 6.68
C ASN A 221 9.73 20.67 5.17
N VAL A 222 10.61 21.30 4.39
CA VAL A 222 10.72 21.06 2.96
C VAL A 222 11.55 19.81 2.75
N SER A 223 10.95 18.75 2.19
CA SER A 223 11.67 17.50 1.92
C SER A 223 12.23 17.46 0.50
N GLN A 224 11.45 17.92 -0.47
CA GLN A 224 11.84 17.96 -1.88
C GLN A 224 11.05 19.05 -2.60
N VAL A 225 11.67 19.66 -3.61
CA VAL A 225 11.00 20.57 -4.55
C VAL A 225 11.31 20.13 -5.96
N THR A 226 10.30 20.07 -6.80
CA THR A 226 10.43 19.68 -8.21
C THR A 226 9.50 20.49 -9.10
N ASN A 227 9.80 20.52 -10.39
CA ASN A 227 8.91 21.09 -11.39
C ASN A 227 8.20 19.96 -12.12
N HIS A 228 6.88 19.92 -12.01
CA HIS A 228 6.06 18.97 -12.72
C HIS A 228 5.15 19.71 -13.71
N ASN A 229 5.36 19.48 -15.00
CA ASN A 229 4.59 20.11 -16.08
C ASN A 229 4.51 21.65 -15.99
N GLY A 230 5.60 22.30 -15.56
CA GLY A 230 5.66 23.75 -15.43
C GLY A 230 5.22 24.30 -14.07
N ILE A 231 4.67 23.47 -13.19
CA ILE A 231 4.27 23.85 -11.84
C ILE A 231 5.35 23.42 -10.85
N TRP A 232 5.90 24.36 -10.11
CA TRP A 232 6.81 24.06 -9.02
C TRP A 232 6.02 23.58 -7.80
N GLN A 233 6.39 22.42 -7.30
CA GLN A 233 5.71 21.74 -6.20
C GLN A 233 6.72 21.28 -5.16
N LEU A 234 6.31 21.30 -3.90
CA LEU A 234 7.10 20.74 -2.81
C LEU A 234 6.41 19.51 -2.20
N LEU A 235 7.21 18.65 -1.62
CA LEU A 235 6.79 17.54 -0.76
C LEU A 235 7.33 17.80 0.66
N SER A 236 6.54 17.40 1.64
CA SER A 236 6.91 17.45 3.04
C SER A 236 6.63 16.08 3.68
N SER A 237 7.68 15.44 4.17
CA SER A 237 7.55 14.20 4.94
C SER A 237 6.73 14.38 6.21
N ASP A 238 6.67 15.60 6.74
CA ASP A 238 5.85 15.91 7.92
C ASP A 238 4.35 15.74 7.64
N LEU A 239 3.90 16.08 6.42
CA LEU A 239 2.49 16.09 6.01
C LEU A 239 2.04 14.83 5.28
N LEU A 240 2.95 14.20 4.55
CA LEU A 240 2.64 13.02 3.73
C LEU A 240 3.03 11.71 4.42
N GLY A 241 3.30 11.74 5.72
CA GLY A 241 3.62 10.55 6.48
C GLY A 241 4.94 9.88 6.07
N GLY A 242 5.83 10.62 5.41
CA GLY A 242 7.10 10.10 4.90
C GLY A 242 7.00 9.35 3.59
N THR A 243 5.82 9.19 3.04
CA THR A 243 5.64 8.63 1.69
C THR A 243 5.69 9.76 0.68
N LEU A 244 6.81 9.86 -0.01
CA LEU A 244 7.00 10.74 -1.16
C LEU A 244 6.55 10.06 -2.46
N ASP A 245 5.95 8.88 -2.34
CA ASP A 245 5.55 8.10 -3.47
C ASP A 245 4.19 8.53 -4.01
N GLY A 246 4.17 8.43 -5.19
CA GLY A 246 3.26 8.57 -6.27
C GLY A 246 1.79 8.87 -6.02
N ALA A 247 1.20 8.54 -4.90
CA ALA A 247 -0.22 8.80 -4.66
C ALA A 247 -0.56 10.29 -4.73
N ASN A 248 0.41 11.15 -4.45
CA ASN A 248 0.27 12.61 -4.56
C ASN A 248 1.18 13.23 -5.61
N TRP A 249 1.94 12.42 -6.34
CA TRP A 249 3.00 12.93 -7.18
C TRP A 249 2.55 13.36 -8.56
N ASP A 250 1.59 12.67 -9.13
CA ASP A 250 1.02 13.02 -10.42
C ASP A 250 0.02 14.16 -10.26
N ASN A 251 0.50 15.36 -10.01
CA ASN A 251 -0.21 16.64 -9.82
C ASN A 251 -0.62 17.00 -8.38
N ASN A 252 -0.12 16.33 -7.36
CA ASN A 252 -0.58 16.56 -5.98
C ASN A 252 0.53 16.91 -4.99
N GLY A 253 1.71 17.32 -5.44
CA GLY A 253 2.64 18.05 -4.61
C GLY A 253 2.04 19.41 -4.23
N ILE A 254 2.47 19.99 -3.13
CA ILE A 254 2.00 21.31 -2.68
C ILE A 254 2.59 22.38 -3.62
N PRO A 255 1.78 23.10 -4.39
CA PRO A 255 2.29 24.15 -5.26
C PRO A 255 2.97 25.25 -4.45
N LEU A 256 4.10 25.77 -4.92
CA LEU A 256 4.85 26.81 -4.19
C LEU A 256 4.05 28.10 -4.02
N ASP A 257 3.09 28.37 -4.87
CA ASP A 257 2.19 29.53 -4.75
C ASP A 257 1.25 29.45 -3.54
N CYS A 258 1.06 28.23 -3.00
CA CYS A 258 0.18 27.98 -1.85
C CYS A 258 0.90 28.16 -0.51
N ILE A 259 2.20 28.45 -0.51
CA ILE A 259 3.01 28.46 0.71
C ILE A 259 3.89 29.73 0.83
N THR A 260 4.37 29.94 2.02
CA THR A 260 5.42 30.91 2.32
C THR A 260 6.60 30.18 2.95
N PHE A 261 7.78 30.33 2.39
CA PHE A 261 8.99 29.75 2.97
C PHE A 261 9.38 30.44 4.27
N THR A 262 9.80 29.65 5.24
CA THR A 262 10.22 30.13 6.57
C THR A 262 11.59 29.60 6.94
N ASN A 263 12.22 30.26 7.88
CA ASN A 263 13.41 29.82 8.59
C ASN A 263 13.05 28.73 9.63
N HIS A 264 14.04 28.11 10.24
CA HIS A 264 13.82 27.13 11.31
C HIS A 264 13.07 27.68 12.53
N ASP A 265 13.18 28.97 12.79
CA ASP A 265 12.50 29.69 13.89
C ASP A 265 11.06 30.11 13.54
N GLY A 266 10.59 29.78 12.32
CA GLY A 266 9.27 30.15 11.82
C GLY A 266 9.17 31.55 11.22
N SER A 267 10.22 32.36 11.31
CA SER A 267 10.25 33.68 10.63
C SER A 267 10.24 33.51 9.10
N ARG A 268 9.67 34.49 8.40
CA ARG A 268 9.63 34.48 6.93
C ARG A 268 11.05 34.40 6.35
N HIS A 269 11.32 33.46 5.47
CA HIS A 269 12.59 33.36 4.77
C HIS A 269 12.80 34.54 3.83
N ALA A 270 14.01 35.06 3.76
CA ALA A 270 14.32 36.24 2.96
C ALA A 270 14.09 36.02 1.45
N ASN A 271 14.46 34.83 0.96
CA ASN A 271 14.21 34.42 -0.40
C ASN A 271 12.96 33.53 -0.48
N GLN A 272 11.95 34.00 -1.22
CA GLN A 272 10.71 33.21 -1.47
C GLN A 272 10.73 32.50 -2.82
N THR A 273 11.80 32.62 -3.60
CA THR A 273 12.04 31.81 -4.79
C THR A 273 12.90 30.63 -4.39
N TRP A 274 12.49 29.42 -4.76
CA TRP A 274 13.22 28.21 -4.41
C TRP A 274 14.65 28.22 -4.97
N ASP A 275 15.63 28.08 -4.10
CA ASP A 275 17.05 27.95 -4.43
C ASP A 275 17.77 26.87 -3.60
N GLY A 276 17.00 26.08 -2.82
CA GLY A 276 17.51 25.02 -1.95
C GLY A 276 17.92 25.48 -0.55
N SER A 277 17.84 26.78 -0.25
CA SER A 277 18.20 27.33 1.07
C SER A 277 17.03 27.34 2.06
N GLN A 278 15.80 27.15 1.57
CA GLN A 278 14.58 27.26 2.37
C GLN A 278 14.29 25.96 3.13
N PRO A 279 14.43 25.95 4.47
CA PRO A 279 14.32 24.71 5.24
C PRO A 279 12.86 24.32 5.53
N ARG A 280 11.97 25.30 5.63
CA ARG A 280 10.60 25.12 6.11
C ARG A 280 9.61 26.00 5.35
N PHE A 281 8.33 25.73 5.52
CA PHE A 281 7.24 26.53 4.96
C PHE A 281 6.01 26.53 5.89
N VAL A 282 5.12 27.49 5.66
CA VAL A 282 3.76 27.54 6.18
C VAL A 282 2.79 27.72 5.03
N PHE A 283 1.55 27.27 5.17
CA PHE A 283 0.52 27.53 4.17
C PHE A 283 0.12 29.00 4.16
N ASN A 284 -0.13 29.55 2.98
CA ASN A 284 -0.66 30.90 2.82
C ASN A 284 -2.09 31.00 3.37
N GLY A 285 -2.55 32.23 3.64
CA GLY A 285 -3.84 32.48 4.28
C GLY A 285 -5.08 31.94 3.58
N GLU A 286 -4.98 31.61 2.28
CA GLU A 286 -6.07 30.95 1.53
C GLU A 286 -6.09 29.43 1.74
N TYR A 287 -4.94 28.84 2.15
CA TYR A 287 -4.76 27.39 2.25
C TYR A 287 -4.50 26.90 3.67
N ASN A 288 -4.32 27.81 4.64
CA ASN A 288 -4.09 27.44 6.02
C ASN A 288 -5.36 27.15 6.82
N HIS A 289 -6.52 27.35 6.24
CA HIS A 289 -7.82 26.99 6.83
C HIS A 289 -8.84 26.68 5.74
N GLY A 290 -9.84 25.87 6.06
CA GLY A 290 -10.86 25.50 5.09
C GLY A 290 -11.69 24.31 5.51
N THR A 291 -12.10 23.55 4.51
CA THR A 291 -12.94 22.35 4.69
C THR A 291 -12.25 21.18 4.01
N ILE A 292 -12.14 20.05 4.72
CA ILE A 292 -11.74 18.78 4.15
C ILE A 292 -12.90 18.28 3.29
N ASP A 293 -12.65 17.97 2.04
CA ASP A 293 -13.65 17.57 1.06
C ASP A 293 -13.67 16.05 0.80
N ALA A 294 -12.62 15.35 1.22
CA ALA A 294 -12.54 13.90 1.10
C ALA A 294 -11.75 13.27 2.25
N TYR A 295 -12.06 12.02 2.55
CA TYR A 295 -11.37 11.20 3.52
C TYR A 295 -10.96 9.88 2.89
N ASP A 296 -9.73 9.46 3.17
CA ASP A 296 -9.31 8.09 2.94
C ASP A 296 -9.00 7.43 4.30
N ASN A 297 -9.94 6.62 4.75
CA ASN A 297 -9.79 5.89 6.00
C ASN A 297 -8.75 4.76 5.91
N GLN A 298 -8.40 4.33 4.71
CA GLN A 298 -7.43 3.24 4.53
C GLN A 298 -6.00 3.74 4.73
N THR A 299 -5.70 4.92 4.21
CA THR A 299 -4.37 5.54 4.33
C THR A 299 -4.28 6.57 5.45
N ASN A 300 -5.38 6.79 6.21
CA ASN A 300 -5.49 7.85 7.21
C ASN A 300 -5.17 9.22 6.62
N ALA A 301 -5.74 9.52 5.45
CA ALA A 301 -5.51 10.77 4.74
C ALA A 301 -6.76 11.64 4.66
N VAL A 302 -6.51 12.94 4.61
CA VAL A 302 -7.51 13.98 4.32
C VAL A 302 -7.21 14.60 2.98
N GLY A 303 -8.23 14.75 2.14
CA GLY A 303 -8.16 15.39 0.84
C GLY A 303 -8.72 16.80 0.91
N ILE A 304 -7.97 17.75 0.38
CA ILE A 304 -8.32 19.18 0.39
C ILE A 304 -8.22 19.71 -1.02
N ASP A 305 -9.26 20.39 -1.47
CA ASP A 305 -9.29 21.03 -2.78
C ASP A 305 -8.46 22.33 -2.75
N PHE A 306 -7.39 22.35 -3.54
CA PHE A 306 -6.52 23.50 -3.76
C PHE A 306 -6.90 24.28 -5.03
N GLY A 307 -8.18 24.28 -5.40
CA GLY A 307 -8.70 25.02 -6.53
C GLY A 307 -8.15 24.54 -7.88
N GLY A 308 -7.48 25.43 -8.62
CA GLY A 308 -6.90 25.11 -9.93
C GLY A 308 -5.81 24.03 -9.91
N TYR A 309 -5.31 23.67 -8.74
CA TYR A 309 -4.30 22.62 -8.54
C TYR A 309 -4.92 21.25 -8.23
N GLY A 310 -6.24 21.19 -8.02
CA GLY A 310 -6.95 19.96 -7.69
C GLY A 310 -6.80 19.57 -6.22
N ARG A 311 -7.20 18.31 -5.94
CA ARG A 311 -7.17 17.78 -4.57
C ARG A 311 -5.77 17.32 -4.19
N ILE A 312 -5.31 17.77 -3.03
CA ILE A 312 -4.05 17.33 -2.41
C ILE A 312 -4.38 16.52 -1.16
N TRP A 313 -3.68 15.40 -0.97
CA TRP A 313 -3.88 14.49 0.15
C TRP A 313 -2.78 14.67 1.19
N PHE A 314 -3.18 14.68 2.46
CA PHE A 314 -2.29 14.83 3.60
C PHE A 314 -2.56 13.75 4.64
N ASN A 315 -1.54 13.32 5.37
CA ASN A 315 -1.74 12.46 6.52
C ASN A 315 -2.62 13.18 7.55
N ALA A 316 -3.71 12.54 7.99
CA ALA A 316 -4.72 13.18 8.85
C ALA A 316 -4.15 13.57 10.22
N ASP A 317 -3.28 12.72 10.82
CA ASP A 317 -2.67 13.02 12.12
C ASP A 317 -1.70 14.17 12.05
N ALA A 318 -0.93 14.26 10.96
CA ALA A 318 -0.01 15.37 10.73
C ALA A 318 -0.76 16.67 10.47
N TRP A 319 -1.82 16.61 9.67
CA TRP A 319 -2.67 17.77 9.35
C TRP A 319 -3.43 18.29 10.57
N LEU A 320 -3.87 17.40 11.46
CA LEU A 320 -4.54 17.78 12.71
C LEU A 320 -3.60 18.50 13.68
N LYS A 321 -2.30 18.19 13.67
CA LYS A 321 -1.30 18.80 14.56
C LYS A 321 -0.76 20.11 14.04
N GLY A 322 -0.97 20.41 12.77
CA GLY A 322 -0.56 21.65 12.12
C GLY A 322 -1.52 22.79 12.43
#